data_8006b8b81d756a731464fc02dc4e8f95
#
_entry.id   8006b8b81d756a731464fc02dc4e8f95
#
_cell.length_a   1.000
_cell.length_b   1.000
_cell.length_c   1.000
_cell.angle_alpha   90.00
_cell.angle_beta   90.00
_cell.angle_gamma   90.00
#
_symmetry.space_group_name_H-M   'P 1'
#
loop_
_entity.id
_entity.type
_entity.pdbx_description
1 polymer ?
#
loop_
_entity_poly.entity_id
_entity_poly.type
_entity_poly.pdbx_seq_one_letter_code
_entity_poly.pdbx_strand_id
1 'polypeptide(L)'
;MSKKGIPTSDDIYFRIINNGVSKKVAVVESYKVNRRKDTKTQDSFGEKESVATYGAKTSYELEISRAYATDEAIKDGIYLDELEDFEFVIEKPDRTETYSMCNWSEVSEDGKLKDKVTENMRFTAAKFNRVKK
;
A
#
# COMPACT_ATOMS: atom_id res chain seq x y z
N MET A 1 22.52 -12.16 -9.39
CA MET A 1 22.53 -11.48 -10.68
C MET A 1 21.22 -10.76 -10.93
N SER A 2 21.28 -9.49 -11.22
CA SER A 2 20.07 -8.73 -11.48
C SER A 2 19.53 -8.99 -12.87
N LYS A 3 18.23 -9.07 -13.00
CA LYS A 3 17.57 -9.13 -14.29
C LYS A 3 17.52 -7.73 -14.88
N LYS A 4 17.80 -7.61 -16.15
CA LYS A 4 17.59 -6.35 -16.85
C LYS A 4 16.12 -6.27 -17.26
N GLY A 5 15.53 -5.10 -17.12
CA GLY A 5 14.18 -4.81 -17.58
C GLY A 5 13.16 -4.79 -16.46
N ILE A 6 12.47 -5.88 -16.23
CA ILE A 6 11.31 -5.87 -15.33
C ILE A 6 11.73 -5.93 -13.86
N PRO A 7 11.44 -4.88 -13.06
CA PRO A 7 11.74 -4.94 -11.63
C PRO A 7 10.82 -5.91 -10.92
N THR A 8 11.37 -6.61 -9.95
CA THR A 8 10.61 -7.52 -9.10
C THR A 8 10.56 -6.98 -7.69
N SER A 9 9.56 -7.39 -6.94
CA SER A 9 9.48 -7.02 -5.52
C SER A 9 10.24 -8.05 -4.71
N ASP A 10 11.15 -7.58 -3.86
CA ASP A 10 11.94 -8.44 -2.98
C ASP A 10 11.20 -8.76 -1.69
N ASP A 11 10.43 -7.79 -1.18
CA ASP A 11 9.65 -7.95 0.03
C ASP A 11 8.45 -7.03 -0.01
N ILE A 12 7.32 -7.53 0.49
CA ILE A 12 6.07 -6.75 0.55
C ILE A 12 5.48 -6.99 1.93
N TYR A 13 5.31 -5.91 2.69
CA TYR A 13 4.84 -6.08 4.06
C TYR A 13 4.10 -4.86 4.59
N PHE A 14 3.30 -5.10 5.62
CA PHE A 14 2.72 -4.03 6.43
C PHE A 14 3.58 -3.80 7.66
N ARG A 15 3.69 -2.56 8.06
CA ARG A 15 4.34 -2.21 9.31
C ARG A 15 3.54 -1.14 10.03
N ILE A 16 3.71 -1.09 11.34
CA ILE A 16 3.18 -0.03 12.18
C ILE A 16 4.34 0.65 12.88
N ILE A 17 4.14 1.91 13.19
CA ILE A 17 5.13 2.66 13.97
C ILE A 17 4.48 2.96 15.32
N ASN A 18 5.10 2.44 16.37
CA ASN A 18 4.62 2.63 17.72
C ASN A 18 5.78 3.14 18.57
N ASN A 19 5.60 4.31 19.20
CA ASN A 19 6.63 4.96 20.02
C ASN A 19 7.97 5.12 19.29
N GLY A 20 7.90 5.42 17.97
CA GLY A 20 9.10 5.61 17.16
C GLY A 20 9.76 4.32 16.69
N VAL A 21 9.21 3.17 17.06
CA VAL A 21 9.74 1.87 16.65
C VAL A 21 8.89 1.30 15.52
N SER A 22 9.55 0.95 14.42
CA SER A 22 8.90 0.31 13.28
C SER A 22 8.79 -1.19 13.52
N LYS A 23 7.61 -1.75 13.33
CA LYS A 23 7.35 -3.17 13.54
C LYS A 23 6.65 -3.76 12.32
N LYS A 24 7.23 -4.80 11.74
CA LYS A 24 6.63 -5.53 10.64
C LYS A 24 5.53 -6.45 11.19
N VAL A 25 4.30 -6.22 10.74
CA VAL A 25 3.14 -6.96 11.28
C VAL A 25 2.57 -8.01 10.34
N ALA A 26 2.80 -7.88 9.05
CA ALA A 26 2.32 -8.86 8.08
C ALA A 26 3.16 -8.86 6.83
N VAL A 27 3.27 -10.02 6.19
CA VAL A 27 3.92 -10.22 4.90
C VAL A 27 2.85 -10.47 3.86
N VAL A 28 3.04 -9.97 2.66
CA VAL A 28 2.06 -10.03 1.57
C VAL A 28 2.68 -10.71 0.36
N GLU A 29 1.95 -11.63 -0.26
CA GLU A 29 2.43 -12.33 -1.44
C GLU A 29 2.15 -11.60 -2.73
N SER A 30 1.03 -10.88 -2.83
CA SER A 30 0.73 -10.12 -4.05
C SER A 30 -0.04 -8.85 -3.76
N TYR A 31 0.07 -7.87 -4.64
CA TYR A 31 -0.59 -6.59 -4.48
C TYR A 31 -0.97 -6.00 -5.83
N LYS A 32 -1.90 -5.06 -5.76
CA LYS A 32 -2.28 -4.23 -6.89
C LYS A 32 -2.44 -2.80 -6.40
N VAL A 33 -1.87 -1.86 -7.13
CA VAL A 33 -1.94 -0.44 -6.78
C VAL A 33 -2.59 0.34 -7.90
N ASN A 34 -3.59 1.13 -7.57
CA ASN A 34 -4.20 2.08 -8.47
C ASN A 34 -3.91 3.48 -7.95
N ARG A 35 -3.23 4.27 -8.75
CA ARG A 35 -2.95 5.66 -8.44
C ARG A 35 -3.83 6.53 -9.31
N ARG A 36 -4.60 7.39 -8.66
CA ARG A 36 -5.47 8.31 -9.37
C ARG A 36 -5.15 9.72 -8.97
N LYS A 37 -5.16 10.59 -9.93
CA LYS A 37 -4.94 12.01 -9.69
C LYS A 37 -6.12 12.76 -10.29
N ASP A 38 -6.89 13.42 -9.43
CA ASP A 38 -7.96 14.28 -9.88
C ASP A 38 -7.34 15.52 -10.49
N THR A 39 -7.68 15.78 -11.74
CA THR A 39 -7.23 16.99 -12.42
C THR A 39 -8.42 17.87 -12.70
N LYS A 40 -8.25 19.16 -12.47
CA LYS A 40 -9.25 20.14 -12.78
C LYS A 40 -8.75 21.01 -13.92
N THR A 41 -9.63 21.30 -14.85
CA THR A 41 -9.35 22.17 -15.95
C THR A 41 -10.01 23.50 -15.69
N GLN A 42 -9.22 24.55 -15.69
CA GLN A 42 -9.73 25.89 -15.51
C GLN A 42 -9.92 26.55 -16.86
N ASP A 43 -11.15 26.91 -17.17
CA ASP A 43 -11.49 27.57 -18.42
C ASP A 43 -11.77 29.06 -18.17
N SER A 44 -11.26 29.90 -19.06
CA SER A 44 -11.61 31.30 -19.06
C SER A 44 -12.86 31.50 -19.88
N PHE A 45 -13.71 32.37 -19.41
CA PHE A 45 -14.93 32.70 -20.14
C PHE A 45 -14.62 33.29 -21.51
N GLY A 46 -15.14 32.68 -22.56
CA GLY A 46 -14.90 33.11 -23.92
C GLY A 46 -13.72 32.51 -24.61
N GLU A 47 -12.92 31.69 -23.90
CA GLU A 47 -11.80 30.98 -24.49
C GLU A 47 -12.23 29.61 -24.96
N LYS A 48 -11.58 29.13 -26.03
CA LYS A 48 -11.89 27.82 -26.62
C LYS A 48 -11.13 26.69 -25.95
N GLU A 49 -10.02 27.00 -25.33
CA GLU A 49 -9.16 26.03 -24.68
C GLU A 49 -9.02 26.31 -23.20
N SER A 50 -8.71 25.28 -22.46
CA SER A 50 -8.48 25.42 -21.02
C SER A 50 -7.28 26.33 -20.76
N VAL A 51 -7.46 27.24 -19.81
CA VAL A 51 -6.36 28.14 -19.42
C VAL A 51 -5.30 27.38 -18.64
N ALA A 52 -5.71 26.47 -17.76
CA ALA A 52 -4.79 25.72 -16.92
C ALA A 52 -5.39 24.38 -16.53
N THR A 53 -4.52 23.39 -16.39
CA THR A 53 -4.86 22.08 -15.80
C THR A 53 -3.99 21.89 -14.58
N TYR A 54 -4.58 21.56 -13.47
CA TYR A 54 -3.81 21.31 -12.24
C TYR A 54 -4.32 20.10 -11.50
N GLY A 55 -3.37 19.43 -10.82
CA GLY A 55 -3.69 18.29 -9.98
C GLY A 55 -4.27 18.76 -8.66
N ALA A 56 -5.47 18.29 -8.34
CA ALA A 56 -6.14 18.65 -7.11
C ALA A 56 -5.73 17.71 -5.97
N LYS A 57 -5.89 16.40 -6.17
CA LYS A 57 -5.62 15.42 -5.13
C LYS A 57 -5.23 14.09 -5.76
N THR A 58 -4.21 13.47 -5.21
CA THR A 58 -3.82 12.13 -5.60
C THR A 58 -4.38 11.15 -4.59
N SER A 59 -5.03 10.12 -5.08
CA SER A 59 -5.54 9.05 -4.22
C SER A 59 -4.86 7.74 -4.60
N TYR A 60 -4.65 6.90 -3.60
CA TYR A 60 -4.01 5.61 -3.76
C TYR A 60 -4.96 4.54 -3.24
N GLU A 61 -5.38 3.63 -4.13
CA GLU A 61 -6.21 2.50 -3.77
C GLU A 61 -5.38 1.25 -3.95
N LEU A 62 -5.36 0.40 -2.95
CA LEU A 62 -4.53 -0.79 -2.96
C LEU A 62 -5.36 -2.02 -2.62
N GLU A 63 -5.02 -3.11 -3.29
CA GLU A 63 -5.57 -4.42 -2.99
C GLU A 63 -4.40 -5.35 -2.74
N ILE A 64 -4.45 -6.10 -1.64
CA ILE A 64 -3.44 -7.10 -1.38
C ILE A 64 -4.10 -8.46 -1.25
N SER A 65 -3.34 -9.47 -1.60
CA SER A 65 -3.80 -10.86 -1.52
C SER A 65 -2.79 -11.70 -0.78
N ARG A 66 -3.31 -12.65 -0.03
CA ARG A 66 -2.49 -13.64 0.67
C ARG A 66 -1.53 -13.00 1.66
N ALA A 67 -2.08 -12.10 2.50
CA ALA A 67 -1.34 -11.54 3.61
C ALA A 67 -1.42 -12.48 4.81
N TYR A 68 -0.35 -12.55 5.55
CA TYR A 68 -0.33 -13.32 6.79
C TYR A 68 0.51 -12.61 7.83
N ALA A 69 0.05 -12.72 9.08
CA ALA A 69 0.71 -12.06 10.18
C ALA A 69 2.09 -12.65 10.45
N THR A 70 3.02 -11.80 10.87
CA THR A 70 4.33 -12.26 11.31
C THR A 70 4.20 -12.92 12.69
N ASP A 71 5.19 -13.75 13.04
CA ASP A 71 5.21 -14.38 14.36
C ASP A 71 5.21 -13.34 15.47
N GLU A 72 5.91 -12.25 15.25
CA GLU A 72 5.97 -11.14 16.20
C GLU A 72 4.60 -10.50 16.40
N ALA A 73 3.86 -10.27 15.32
CA ALA A 73 2.52 -9.71 15.40
C ALA A 73 1.56 -10.65 16.12
N ILE A 74 1.65 -11.95 15.84
CA ILE A 74 0.82 -12.94 16.51
C ILE A 74 1.09 -12.94 18.01
N LYS A 75 2.36 -12.89 18.39
CA LYS A 75 2.77 -12.86 19.80
C LYS A 75 2.24 -11.60 20.50
N ASP A 76 2.21 -10.48 19.82
CA ASP A 76 1.74 -9.21 20.37
C ASP A 76 0.22 -9.05 20.29
N GLY A 77 -0.49 -10.00 19.66
CA GLY A 77 -1.94 -9.94 19.52
C GLY A 77 -2.41 -8.89 18.54
N ILE A 78 -1.65 -8.65 17.50
CA ILE A 78 -1.99 -7.65 16.48
C ILE A 78 -2.74 -8.33 15.33
N TYR A 79 -3.93 -7.84 15.03
CA TYR A 79 -4.76 -8.34 13.94
C TYR A 79 -4.84 -7.34 12.80
N LEU A 80 -4.90 -7.83 11.56
CA LEU A 80 -4.91 -6.97 10.39
C LEU A 80 -6.15 -6.07 10.33
N ASP A 81 -7.29 -6.57 10.76
CA ASP A 81 -8.53 -5.79 10.77
C ASP A 81 -8.60 -4.75 11.89
N GLU A 82 -7.61 -4.73 12.77
CA GLU A 82 -7.51 -3.73 13.81
C GLU A 82 -6.48 -2.63 13.49
N LEU A 83 -5.80 -2.74 12.35
CA LEU A 83 -4.77 -1.76 11.98
C LEU A 83 -5.38 -0.43 11.55
N GLU A 84 -4.80 0.65 12.06
CA GLU A 84 -5.15 2.01 11.68
C GLU A 84 -3.87 2.77 11.37
N ASP A 85 -3.93 3.65 10.38
CA ASP A 85 -2.80 4.50 9.99
C ASP A 85 -1.49 3.71 9.82
N PHE A 86 -1.63 2.53 9.22
CA PHE A 86 -0.48 1.66 9.00
C PHE A 86 0.29 2.04 7.74
N GLU A 87 1.46 1.44 7.56
CA GLU A 87 2.27 1.62 6.37
C GLU A 87 2.35 0.33 5.57
N PHE A 88 2.31 0.48 4.26
CA PHE A 88 2.49 -0.63 3.32
C PHE A 88 3.79 -0.38 2.56
N VAL A 89 4.71 -1.32 2.63
CA VAL A 89 6.05 -1.17 2.08
C VAL A 89 6.29 -2.21 1.01
N ILE A 90 6.78 -1.75 -0.14
CA ILE A 90 7.19 -2.63 -1.24
C ILE A 90 8.66 -2.36 -1.47
N GLU A 91 9.50 -3.36 -1.21
CA GLU A 91 10.91 -3.24 -1.48
C GLU A 91 11.25 -3.84 -2.82
N LYS A 92 11.87 -3.03 -3.66
CA LYS A 92 12.28 -3.41 -5.00
C LYS A 92 13.81 -3.24 -5.11
N PRO A 93 14.46 -3.90 -6.08
CA PRO A 93 15.92 -3.82 -6.19
C PRO A 93 16.48 -2.41 -6.32
N ASP A 94 15.74 -1.52 -6.96
CA ASP A 94 16.19 -0.15 -7.25
C ASP A 94 15.55 0.91 -6.35
N ARG A 95 14.52 0.56 -5.59
CA ARG A 95 13.79 1.54 -4.79
C ARG A 95 12.96 0.88 -3.70
N THR A 96 12.62 1.66 -2.70
CA THR A 96 11.64 1.29 -1.68
C THR A 96 10.44 2.21 -1.84
N GLU A 97 9.26 1.64 -1.97
CA GLU A 97 8.01 2.40 -2.07
C GLU A 97 7.19 2.20 -0.80
N THR A 98 6.78 3.30 -0.19
CA THR A 98 6.02 3.27 1.06
C THR A 98 4.73 4.05 0.90
N TYR A 99 3.63 3.41 1.24
CA TYR A 99 2.32 4.04 1.34
C TYR A 99 2.00 4.24 2.81
N SER A 100 1.74 5.47 3.21
CA SER A 100 1.55 5.83 4.62
C SER A 100 0.14 6.28 4.91
N MET A 101 -0.23 6.23 6.19
CA MET A 101 -1.56 6.58 6.66
C MET A 101 -2.61 5.76 5.92
N CYS A 102 -2.39 4.46 5.90
CA CYS A 102 -3.28 3.52 5.24
C CYS A 102 -4.41 3.12 6.17
N ASN A 103 -5.61 3.05 5.63
CA ASN A 103 -6.77 2.55 6.37
C ASN A 103 -7.54 1.61 5.47
N TRP A 104 -7.91 0.47 6.01
CA TRP A 104 -8.58 -0.56 5.23
C TRP A 104 -10.07 -0.28 5.08
N SER A 105 -10.62 -0.70 3.95
CA SER A 105 -12.05 -0.62 3.68
C SER A 105 -12.72 -1.99 3.68
N GLU A 106 -11.94 -3.03 3.39
CA GLU A 106 -12.46 -4.39 3.35
C GLU A 106 -11.35 -5.37 3.69
N VAL A 107 -11.65 -6.34 4.53
CA VAL A 107 -10.76 -7.45 4.86
C VAL A 107 -11.54 -8.74 4.70
N SER A 108 -10.98 -9.70 3.98
CA SER A 108 -11.55 -11.03 3.86
C SER A 108 -10.50 -12.06 4.21
N GLU A 109 -10.94 -13.21 4.68
CA GLU A 109 -10.06 -14.26 5.16
C GLU A 109 -10.33 -15.56 4.42
N ASP A 110 -9.26 -16.22 4.00
CA ASP A 110 -9.32 -17.54 3.40
C ASP A 110 -8.56 -18.54 4.27
N GLY A 111 -9.20 -19.66 4.56
CA GLY A 111 -8.56 -20.69 5.37
C GLY A 111 -9.02 -22.07 4.97
N LYS A 112 -8.15 -23.05 5.17
CA LYS A 112 -8.43 -24.47 4.99
C LYS A 112 -7.98 -25.20 6.24
N LEU A 113 -8.62 -26.33 6.51
CA LEU A 113 -8.23 -27.16 7.64
C LEU A 113 -6.75 -27.55 7.52
N LYS A 114 -5.98 -27.29 8.57
CA LYS A 114 -4.55 -27.60 8.66
C LYS A 114 -3.68 -26.85 7.66
N ASP A 115 -4.19 -25.78 7.05
CA ASP A 115 -3.43 -24.97 6.14
C ASP A 115 -3.30 -23.54 6.70
N LYS A 116 -2.41 -22.77 6.09
CA LYS A 116 -2.18 -21.39 6.47
C LYS A 116 -3.41 -20.54 6.22
N VAL A 117 -3.78 -19.74 7.20
CA VAL A 117 -4.84 -18.75 7.04
C VAL A 117 -4.24 -17.50 6.43
N THR A 118 -4.83 -17.05 5.33
CA THR A 118 -4.39 -15.83 4.66
C THR A 118 -5.53 -14.84 4.58
N GLU A 119 -5.19 -13.57 4.52
CA GLU A 119 -6.17 -12.50 4.44
C GLU A 119 -5.95 -11.66 3.19
N ASN A 120 -7.04 -11.13 2.66
CA ASN A 120 -7.02 -10.19 1.55
C ASN A 120 -7.56 -8.87 2.07
N MET A 121 -6.98 -7.77 1.61
CA MET A 121 -7.37 -6.46 2.11
C MET A 121 -7.44 -5.45 1.00
N ARG A 122 -8.45 -4.59 1.05
CA ARG A 122 -8.50 -3.37 0.26
C ARG A 122 -8.32 -2.20 1.20
N PHE A 123 -7.47 -1.29 0.82
CA PHE A 123 -7.20 -0.12 1.64
C PHE A 123 -6.81 1.07 0.80
N THR A 124 -6.87 2.24 1.42
CA THR A 124 -6.45 3.48 0.79
C THR A 124 -5.29 4.06 1.57
N ALA A 125 -4.42 4.78 0.88
CA ALA A 125 -3.30 5.45 1.51
C ALA A 125 -3.40 6.94 1.26
N ALA A 126 -3.04 7.73 2.26
CA ALA A 126 -3.05 9.18 2.15
C ALA A 126 -1.76 9.73 1.58
N LYS A 127 -0.65 9.02 1.77
CA LYS A 127 0.67 9.48 1.36
C LYS A 127 1.46 8.37 0.67
N PHE A 128 2.33 8.78 -0.23
CA PHE A 128 3.24 7.87 -0.93
C PHE A 128 4.62 8.48 -0.94
N ASN A 129 5.63 7.64 -0.70
CA ASN A 129 7.02 8.03 -0.77
C ASN A 129 7.82 6.97 -1.51
N ARG A 130 8.74 7.42 -2.35
CA ARG A 130 9.63 6.55 -3.10
C ARG A 130 11.06 6.97 -2.79
N VAL A 131 11.86 6.01 -2.34
CA VAL A 131 13.27 6.25 -2.04
C VAL A 131 14.09 5.37 -2.98
N LYS A 132 14.92 5.99 -3.78
CA LYS A 132 15.84 5.27 -4.68
C LYS A 132 16.99 4.70 -3.87
N LYS A 133 17.33 3.48 -4.18
CA LYS A 133 18.48 2.82 -3.57
C LYS A 133 19.76 3.16 -4.31
#